data_900c4c2b85bee89642b7b2c1f95bb941
#
_entry.id   900c4c2b85bee89642b7b2c1f95bb941
#
_cell.length_a   1.000
_cell.length_b   1.000
_cell.length_c   1.000
_cell.angle_alpha   90.00
_cell.angle_beta   90.00
_cell.angle_gamma   90.00
#
_symmetry.space_group_name_H-M   'P 1'
#
loop_
_entity.id
_entity.type
_entity.pdbx_description
1 polymer ?
#
loop_
_entity_poly.entity_id
_entity_poly.type
_entity_poly.pdbx_seq_one_letter_code
_entity_poly.pdbx_strand_id
1 'polypeptide(L)'
;MKVEHRIGVQAPASVVWDIVYDLDRWPEWNPLYTRVAGAIRYGGTIKLQLALPGQAERELVATVIDWSPNEAVHWKTSLLAGLVRTIRYLEIEAMGETGCIFSNGEIFRGLLGPRIARQLRSSLRAGFEALGEAVRDRAEAHWRAQGGGATLDAR
;
A
#
# COMPACT_ATOMS: atom_id res chain seq x y z
N MET A 1 14.95 8.60 5.87
CA MET A 1 15.16 7.15 5.68
C MET A 1 13.92 6.54 5.03
N LYS A 2 14.12 5.67 4.06
CA LYS A 2 13.05 5.04 3.27
C LYS A 2 13.07 3.51 3.46
N VAL A 3 11.90 2.90 3.63
CA VAL A 3 11.70 1.46 3.57
C VAL A 3 10.67 1.17 2.48
N GLU A 4 10.99 0.25 1.58
CA GLU A 4 10.17 -0.02 0.39
C GLU A 4 10.18 -1.50 0.04
N HIS A 5 9.05 -1.98 -0.49
CA HIS A 5 8.92 -3.27 -1.16
C HIS A 5 8.29 -3.08 -2.54
N ARG A 6 8.83 -3.77 -3.54
CA ARG A 6 8.33 -3.75 -4.92
C ARG A 6 8.06 -5.17 -5.39
N ILE A 7 6.97 -5.36 -6.13
CA ILE A 7 6.58 -6.67 -6.65
C ILE A 7 5.95 -6.53 -8.04
N GLY A 8 6.30 -7.46 -8.94
CA GLY A 8 5.64 -7.59 -10.23
C GLY A 8 4.25 -8.21 -10.07
N VAL A 9 3.28 -7.70 -10.80
CA VAL A 9 1.90 -8.17 -10.81
C VAL A 9 1.47 -8.47 -12.24
N GLN A 10 0.99 -9.70 -12.48
CA GLN A 10 0.47 -10.13 -13.78
C GLN A 10 -1.02 -9.77 -13.91
N ALA A 11 -1.28 -8.49 -13.83
CA ALA A 11 -2.59 -7.88 -14.02
C ALA A 11 -2.40 -6.42 -14.45
N PRO A 12 -3.38 -5.82 -15.14
CA PRO A 12 -3.31 -4.41 -15.49
C PRO A 12 -3.23 -3.50 -14.28
N ALA A 13 -2.60 -2.33 -14.43
CA ALA A 13 -2.51 -1.32 -13.40
C ALA A 13 -3.90 -0.91 -12.87
N SER A 14 -4.92 -0.84 -13.73
CA SER A 14 -6.30 -0.52 -13.34
C SER A 14 -6.90 -1.55 -12.38
N VAL A 15 -6.58 -2.82 -12.53
CA VAL A 15 -7.05 -3.89 -11.63
C VAL A 15 -6.41 -3.73 -10.24
N VAL A 16 -5.12 -3.46 -10.19
CA VAL A 16 -4.42 -3.18 -8.91
C VAL A 16 -4.98 -1.91 -8.28
N TRP A 17 -5.22 -0.87 -9.07
CA TRP A 17 -5.78 0.38 -8.57
C TRP A 17 -7.15 0.19 -7.91
N ASP A 18 -8.05 -0.55 -8.54
CA ASP A 18 -9.39 -0.81 -7.99
C ASP A 18 -9.33 -1.51 -6.63
N ILE A 19 -8.38 -2.40 -6.44
CA ILE A 19 -8.15 -3.09 -5.17
C ILE A 19 -7.60 -2.12 -4.10
N VAL A 20 -6.63 -1.31 -4.48
CA VAL A 20 -5.98 -0.34 -3.57
C VAL A 20 -6.94 0.79 -3.19
N TYR A 21 -7.73 1.27 -4.14
CA TYR A 21 -8.64 2.39 -3.92
C TYR A 21 -9.88 2.03 -3.10
N ASP A 22 -10.32 0.78 -3.12
CA ASP A 22 -11.51 0.30 -2.40
C ASP A 22 -11.19 0.01 -0.93
N LEU A 23 -11.13 1.06 -0.13
CA LEU A 23 -10.80 0.99 1.30
C LEU A 23 -11.80 0.14 2.10
N ASP A 24 -13.08 0.12 1.70
CA ASP A 24 -14.12 -0.61 2.41
C ASP A 24 -13.88 -2.13 2.43
N ARG A 25 -13.14 -2.63 1.44
CA ARG A 25 -12.78 -4.05 1.34
C ARG A 25 -11.42 -4.41 1.91
N TRP A 26 -10.62 -3.45 2.35
CA TRP A 26 -9.31 -3.72 2.95
C TRP A 26 -9.37 -4.72 4.10
N PRO A 27 -10.33 -4.68 5.01
CA PRO A 27 -10.41 -5.67 6.10
C PRO A 27 -10.51 -7.12 5.64
N GLU A 28 -10.99 -7.36 4.41
CA GLU A 28 -11.15 -8.70 3.86
C GLU A 28 -9.81 -9.35 3.46
N TRP A 29 -8.80 -8.54 3.09
CA TRP A 29 -7.59 -9.07 2.47
C TRP A 29 -6.29 -8.43 2.93
N ASN A 30 -6.33 -7.20 3.46
CA ASN A 30 -5.13 -6.43 3.76
C ASN A 30 -4.49 -6.89 5.08
N PRO A 31 -3.28 -7.49 5.04
CA PRO A 31 -2.65 -7.98 6.25
C PRO A 31 -2.01 -6.88 7.10
N LEU A 32 -1.76 -5.70 6.51
CA LEU A 32 -1.08 -4.59 7.17
C LEU A 32 -2.05 -3.60 7.81
N TYR A 33 -3.18 -3.33 7.13
CA TYR A 33 -4.21 -2.43 7.62
C TYR A 33 -5.51 -3.21 7.81
N THR A 34 -5.77 -3.61 9.04
CA THR A 34 -6.91 -4.47 9.39
C THR A 34 -8.24 -3.72 9.45
N ARG A 35 -8.17 -2.41 9.62
CA ARG A 35 -9.32 -1.50 9.55
C ARG A 35 -8.91 -0.19 8.92
N VAL A 36 -9.82 0.39 8.17
CA VAL A 36 -9.65 1.71 7.58
C VAL A 36 -11.00 2.42 7.52
N ALA A 37 -11.00 3.72 7.82
CA ALA A 37 -12.17 4.58 7.69
C ALA A 37 -11.76 5.87 7.00
N GLY A 38 -12.63 6.40 6.14
CA GLY A 38 -12.39 7.60 5.35
C GLY A 38 -12.41 7.32 3.86
N ALA A 39 -11.93 8.27 3.08
CA ALA A 39 -11.90 8.16 1.62
C ALA A 39 -10.59 8.71 1.06
N ILE A 40 -10.11 8.12 -0.01
CA ILE A 40 -8.95 8.61 -0.76
C ILE A 40 -9.40 9.81 -1.59
N ARG A 41 -9.08 10.99 -1.07
CA ARG A 41 -9.28 12.29 -1.75
C ARG A 41 -8.24 13.27 -1.22
N TYR A 42 -7.85 14.22 -2.02
CA TYR A 42 -6.88 15.23 -1.62
C TYR A 42 -7.32 15.96 -0.35
N GLY A 43 -6.44 16.00 0.65
CA GLY A 43 -6.72 16.59 1.95
C GLY A 43 -7.66 15.79 2.84
N GLY A 44 -8.14 14.63 2.37
CA GLY A 44 -9.00 13.74 3.15
C GLY A 44 -8.26 13.10 4.32
N THR A 45 -8.97 12.92 5.43
CA THR A 45 -8.45 12.20 6.60
C THR A 45 -8.85 10.73 6.52
N ILE A 46 -7.90 9.85 6.73
CA ILE A 46 -8.13 8.40 6.85
C ILE A 46 -7.64 7.91 8.21
N LYS A 47 -8.40 7.03 8.83
CA LYS A 47 -8.01 6.31 10.06
C LYS A 47 -7.64 4.90 9.70
N LEU A 48 -6.48 4.47 10.12
CA LEU A 48 -5.90 3.17 9.78
C LEU A 48 -5.58 2.41 11.06
N GLN A 49 -5.95 1.13 11.10
CA GLN A 49 -5.47 0.21 12.12
C GLN A 49 -4.26 -0.53 11.55
N LEU A 50 -3.08 -0.17 12.01
CA LEU A 50 -1.81 -0.73 11.54
C LEU A 50 -1.43 -1.98 12.33
N ALA A 51 -1.19 -3.08 11.63
CA ALA A 51 -0.77 -4.37 12.19
C ALA A 51 0.61 -4.76 11.64
N LEU A 52 1.67 -4.14 12.14
CA LEU A 52 3.04 -4.53 11.78
C LEU A 52 3.40 -5.87 12.42
N PRO A 53 4.02 -6.80 11.66
CA PRO A 53 4.49 -8.07 12.22
C PRO A 53 5.40 -7.88 13.43
N GLY A 54 5.09 -8.58 14.52
CA GLY A 54 5.85 -8.50 15.77
C GLY A 54 5.60 -7.26 16.62
N GLN A 55 4.69 -6.38 16.23
CA GLN A 55 4.33 -5.17 16.95
C GLN A 55 2.86 -5.20 17.39
N ALA A 56 2.54 -4.46 18.45
CA ALA A 56 1.15 -4.26 18.83
C ALA A 56 0.42 -3.43 17.77
N GLU A 57 -0.85 -3.76 17.51
CA GLU A 57 -1.67 -2.97 16.60
C GLU A 57 -1.79 -1.52 17.08
N ARG A 58 -1.84 -0.60 16.14
CA ARG A 58 -1.88 0.84 16.41
C ARG A 58 -2.83 1.54 15.46
N GLU A 59 -3.66 2.41 16.01
CA GLU A 59 -4.45 3.33 15.20
C GLU A 59 -3.60 4.52 14.74
N LEU A 60 -3.69 4.83 13.46
CA LEU A 60 -3.04 5.99 12.85
C LEU A 60 -4.10 6.87 12.20
N VAL A 61 -3.92 8.19 12.33
CA VAL A 61 -4.68 9.18 11.59
C VAL A 61 -3.77 9.78 10.54
N ALA A 62 -4.17 9.66 9.28
CA ALA A 62 -3.37 10.10 8.14
C ALA A 62 -4.15 11.09 7.28
N THR A 63 -3.42 11.94 6.58
CA THR A 63 -3.99 12.87 5.59
C THR A 63 -3.50 12.50 4.21
N VAL A 64 -4.41 12.30 3.28
CA VAL A 64 -4.09 12.06 1.87
C VAL A 64 -3.52 13.35 1.29
N ILE A 65 -2.30 13.30 0.76
CA ILE A 65 -1.59 14.46 0.23
C ILE A 65 -1.46 14.44 -1.28
N ASP A 66 -1.59 13.27 -1.89
CA ASP A 66 -1.56 13.12 -3.34
C ASP A 66 -2.24 11.82 -3.74
N TRP A 67 -2.89 11.81 -4.90
CA TRP A 67 -3.39 10.60 -5.52
C TRP A 67 -3.60 10.81 -7.02
N SER A 68 -3.30 9.77 -7.78
CA SER A 68 -3.47 9.75 -9.23
C SER A 68 -4.05 8.40 -9.62
N PRO A 69 -5.23 8.35 -10.24
CA PRO A 69 -5.86 7.09 -10.62
C PRO A 69 -4.92 6.19 -11.45
N ASN A 70 -4.87 4.91 -11.11
CA ASN A 70 -4.01 3.89 -11.71
C ASN A 70 -2.50 4.06 -11.46
N GLU A 71 -2.08 5.07 -10.70
CA GLU A 71 -0.67 5.38 -10.52
C GLU A 71 -0.24 5.42 -9.05
N ALA A 72 -0.93 6.20 -8.21
CA ALA A 72 -0.42 6.42 -6.85
C ALA A 72 -1.46 6.92 -5.86
N VAL A 73 -1.25 6.62 -4.60
CA VAL A 73 -1.83 7.31 -3.45
C VAL A 73 -0.76 7.52 -2.39
N HIS A 74 -0.69 8.75 -1.88
CA HIS A 74 0.25 9.13 -0.83
C HIS A 74 -0.50 9.72 0.36
N TRP A 75 -0.08 9.37 1.56
CA TRP A 75 -0.59 10.03 2.78
C TRP A 75 0.52 10.27 3.76
N LYS A 76 0.30 11.27 4.62
CA LYS A 76 1.23 11.65 5.67
C LYS A 76 0.66 11.35 7.05
N THR A 77 1.55 11.00 7.97
CA THR A 77 1.27 10.93 9.40
C THR A 77 2.27 11.76 10.18
N SER A 78 1.84 12.25 11.33
CA SER A 78 2.69 12.96 12.28
C SER A 78 2.47 12.36 13.67
N LEU A 79 3.56 11.93 14.30
CA LEU A 79 3.55 11.27 15.59
C LEU A 79 4.49 12.01 16.55
N LEU A 80 4.27 11.84 17.86
CA LEU A 80 5.12 12.42 18.90
C LEU A 80 5.29 13.94 18.72
N ALA A 81 4.19 14.66 18.56
CA ALA A 81 4.17 16.11 18.33
C ALA A 81 5.07 16.58 17.18
N GLY A 82 5.14 15.79 16.10
CA GLY A 82 5.93 16.14 14.90
C GLY A 82 7.39 15.69 14.92
N LEU A 83 7.83 15.06 15.99
CA LEU A 83 9.19 14.50 16.06
C LEU A 83 9.37 13.33 15.09
N VAL A 84 8.29 12.64 14.73
CA VAL A 84 8.24 11.63 13.68
C VAL A 84 7.21 12.07 12.65
N ARG A 85 7.64 12.25 11.43
CA ARG A 85 6.77 12.52 10.27
C ARG A 85 7.03 11.48 9.22
N THR A 86 5.95 10.94 8.65
CA THR A 86 6.07 9.92 7.61
C THR A 86 5.25 10.28 6.38
N ILE A 87 5.75 9.84 5.23
CA ILE A 87 5.00 9.80 3.98
C ILE A 87 4.93 8.35 3.57
N ARG A 88 3.73 7.81 3.56
CA ARG A 88 3.41 6.46 3.09
C ARG A 88 2.93 6.55 1.66
N TYR A 89 3.38 5.65 0.81
CA TYR A 89 2.95 5.61 -0.58
C TYR A 89 2.64 4.20 -1.04
N LEU A 90 1.66 4.12 -1.91
CA LEU A 90 1.32 2.95 -2.73
C LEU A 90 1.39 3.44 -4.18
N GLU A 91 2.24 2.81 -4.99
CA GLU A 91 2.48 3.24 -6.37
C GLU A 91 2.36 2.07 -7.32
N ILE A 92 1.84 2.35 -8.50
CA ILE A 92 1.63 1.38 -9.56
C ILE A 92 2.32 1.91 -10.82
N GLU A 93 3.24 1.13 -11.35
CA GLU A 93 3.93 1.43 -12.60
C GLU A 93 3.46 0.43 -13.66
N ALA A 94 2.72 0.92 -14.66
CA ALA A 94 2.25 0.06 -15.75
C ALA A 94 3.44 -0.45 -16.58
N MET A 95 3.45 -1.78 -16.80
CA MET A 95 4.45 -2.46 -17.64
C MET A 95 3.72 -3.14 -18.80
N GLY A 96 3.14 -2.33 -19.67
CA GLY A 96 2.26 -2.79 -20.73
C GLY A 96 0.80 -2.85 -20.30
N GLU A 97 -0.04 -3.53 -21.09
CA GLU A 97 -1.50 -3.57 -20.88
C GLU A 97 -1.95 -4.60 -19.85
N THR A 98 -1.13 -5.61 -19.57
CA THR A 98 -1.50 -6.76 -18.73
C THR A 98 -0.56 -7.01 -17.57
N GLY A 99 0.36 -6.09 -17.30
CA GLY A 99 1.32 -6.19 -16.21
C GLY A 99 1.64 -4.85 -15.59
N CYS A 100 2.07 -4.88 -14.34
CA CYS A 100 2.53 -3.69 -13.63
C CYS A 100 3.48 -4.06 -12.51
N ILE A 101 4.11 -3.04 -11.94
CA ILE A 101 4.89 -3.16 -10.69
C ILE A 101 4.14 -2.40 -9.62
N PHE A 102 3.87 -3.08 -8.50
CA PHE A 102 3.31 -2.47 -7.31
C PHE A 102 4.42 -2.20 -6.30
N SER A 103 4.55 -0.94 -5.91
CA SER A 103 5.52 -0.49 -4.91
C SER A 103 4.78 0.06 -3.71
N ASN A 104 5.22 -0.32 -2.53
CA ASN A 104 4.72 0.30 -1.32
C ASN A 104 5.87 0.56 -0.36
N GLY A 105 5.87 1.75 0.23
CA GLY A 105 6.96 2.18 1.08
C GLY A 105 6.60 3.34 1.97
N GLU A 106 7.54 3.71 2.82
CA GLU A 106 7.38 4.80 3.76
C GLU A 106 8.68 5.55 3.94
N ILE A 107 8.58 6.87 3.92
CA ILE A 107 9.70 7.79 4.13
C ILE A 107 9.54 8.37 5.53
N PHE A 108 10.57 8.20 6.36
CA PHE A 108 10.62 8.67 7.73
C PHE A 108 11.45 9.94 7.82
N ARG A 109 10.85 10.99 8.37
CA ARG A 109 11.43 12.32 8.57
C ARG A 109 11.20 12.79 10.02
N GLY A 110 11.74 13.96 10.32
CA GLY A 110 11.72 14.53 11.67
C GLY A 110 12.91 14.05 12.51
N LEU A 111 13.05 14.61 13.69
CA LEU A 111 14.22 14.37 14.54
C LEU A 111 14.37 12.90 14.94
N LEU A 112 13.26 12.20 15.20
CA LEU A 112 13.26 10.80 15.61
C LEU A 112 12.89 9.83 14.50
N GLY A 113 12.47 10.33 13.33
CA GLY A 113 12.02 9.49 12.23
C GLY A 113 13.02 8.41 11.79
N PRO A 114 14.29 8.76 11.50
CA PRO A 114 15.29 7.76 11.09
C PRO A 114 15.59 6.73 12.18
N ARG A 115 15.55 7.12 13.46
CA ARG A 115 15.75 6.21 14.58
C ARG A 115 14.61 5.18 14.66
N ILE A 116 13.37 5.64 14.59
CA ILE A 116 12.19 4.78 14.59
C ILE A 116 12.20 3.83 13.37
N ALA A 117 12.54 4.34 12.18
CA ALA A 117 12.65 3.54 10.98
C ALA A 117 13.69 2.40 11.12
N ARG A 118 14.84 2.69 11.71
CA ARG A 118 15.87 1.67 11.95
C ARG A 118 15.39 0.63 12.97
N GLN A 119 14.76 1.08 14.05
CA GLN A 119 14.24 0.20 15.09
C GLN A 119 13.15 -0.74 14.59
N LEU A 120 12.27 -0.26 13.71
CA LEU A 120 11.15 -1.02 13.15
C LEU A 120 11.43 -1.63 11.77
N ARG A 121 12.65 -1.53 11.28
CA ARG A 121 12.99 -1.88 9.88
C ARG A 121 12.56 -3.29 9.48
N SER A 122 12.80 -4.26 10.33
CA SER A 122 12.42 -5.66 10.09
C SER A 122 10.91 -5.83 9.99
N SER A 123 10.16 -5.24 10.92
CA SER A 123 8.70 -5.29 10.93
C SER A 123 8.10 -4.53 9.74
N LEU A 124 8.66 -3.37 9.38
CA LEU A 124 8.22 -2.58 8.23
C LEU A 124 8.43 -3.35 6.93
N ARG A 125 9.60 -3.95 6.73
CA ARG A 125 9.88 -4.77 5.54
C ARG A 125 8.92 -5.95 5.44
N ALA A 126 8.75 -6.70 6.51
CA ALA A 126 7.84 -7.84 6.53
C ALA A 126 6.40 -7.43 6.27
N GLY A 127 5.94 -6.31 6.83
CA GLY A 127 4.60 -5.78 6.60
C GLY A 127 4.39 -5.31 5.17
N PHE A 128 5.35 -4.62 4.58
CA PHE A 128 5.26 -4.14 3.19
C PHE A 128 5.33 -5.29 2.19
N GLU A 129 6.15 -6.30 2.46
CA GLU A 129 6.19 -7.54 1.66
C GLU A 129 4.85 -8.27 1.71
N ALA A 130 4.29 -8.47 2.89
CA ALA A 130 2.99 -9.12 3.06
C ALA A 130 1.88 -8.36 2.32
N LEU A 131 1.87 -7.02 2.39
CA LEU A 131 0.91 -6.20 1.64
C LEU A 131 1.11 -6.35 0.14
N GLY A 132 2.34 -6.29 -0.35
CA GLY A 132 2.66 -6.45 -1.76
C GLY A 132 2.19 -7.80 -2.31
N GLU A 133 2.46 -8.87 -1.60
CA GLU A 133 2.02 -10.23 -1.98
C GLU A 133 0.49 -10.35 -1.96
N ALA A 134 -0.18 -9.78 -0.98
CA ALA A 134 -1.64 -9.80 -0.89
C ALA A 134 -2.29 -9.04 -2.05
N VAL A 135 -1.75 -7.88 -2.41
CA VAL A 135 -2.21 -7.11 -3.58
C VAL A 135 -2.01 -7.89 -4.87
N ARG A 136 -0.82 -8.46 -5.06
CA ARG A 136 -0.51 -9.30 -6.24
C ARG A 136 -1.49 -10.46 -6.35
N ASP A 137 -1.63 -11.24 -5.30
CA ASP A 137 -2.44 -12.46 -5.33
C ASP A 137 -3.91 -12.14 -5.61
N ARG A 138 -4.43 -11.09 -4.98
CA ARG A 138 -5.82 -10.65 -5.20
C ARG A 138 -6.02 -10.08 -6.61
N ALA A 139 -5.11 -9.27 -7.09
CA ALA A 139 -5.18 -8.67 -8.43
C ALA A 139 -5.09 -9.73 -9.52
N GLU A 140 -4.14 -10.66 -9.41
CA GLU A 140 -3.98 -11.73 -10.38
C GLU A 140 -5.17 -12.69 -10.39
N ALA A 141 -5.71 -13.03 -9.22
CA ALA A 141 -6.92 -13.85 -9.12
C ALA A 141 -8.13 -13.15 -9.75
N HIS A 142 -8.30 -11.86 -9.48
CA HIS A 142 -9.39 -11.05 -10.03
C HIS A 142 -9.28 -10.92 -11.55
N TRP A 143 -8.09 -10.67 -12.06
CA TRP A 143 -7.83 -10.57 -13.49
C TRP A 143 -8.08 -11.89 -14.22
N ARG A 144 -7.65 -13.02 -13.69
CA ARG A 144 -7.95 -14.34 -14.25
C ARG A 144 -9.45 -14.63 -14.27
N ALA A 145 -10.17 -14.27 -13.20
CA ALA A 145 -11.63 -14.46 -13.12
C ALA A 145 -12.39 -13.63 -14.17
N GLN A 146 -11.81 -12.52 -14.64
CA GLN A 146 -12.36 -11.70 -15.74
C GLN A 146 -11.98 -12.23 -17.13
N GLY A 147 -11.32 -13.40 -17.22
CA GLY A 147 -10.83 -13.96 -18.48
C GLY A 147 -9.47 -13.41 -18.91
N GLY A 148 -8.83 -12.59 -18.06
CA GLY A 148 -7.47 -12.10 -18.29
C GLY A 148 -6.48 -13.25 -18.31
N GLY A 149 -5.58 -13.31 -19.31
CA GLY A 149 -4.63 -14.39 -19.51
C GLY A 149 -5.14 -15.61 -20.27
N ALA A 150 -6.45 -15.77 -20.47
CA ALA A 150 -7.02 -16.87 -21.23
C ALA A 150 -6.65 -16.84 -22.73
N THR A 151 -6.27 -15.68 -23.24
CA THR A 151 -5.84 -15.47 -24.63
C THR A 151 -4.41 -15.93 -24.92
N LEU A 152 -3.60 -16.20 -23.90
CA LEU A 152 -2.22 -16.64 -24.08
C LEU A 152 -2.11 -18.16 -24.28
N ASP A 153 -3.08 -18.92 -23.77
CA ASP A 153 -3.11 -20.39 -23.91
C ASP A 153 -3.79 -20.88 -25.20
N ALA A 154 -4.39 -19.97 -25.96
CA ALA A 154 -5.13 -20.30 -27.21
C ALA A 154 -4.30 -20.08 -28.49
N ARG A 155 -2.98 -19.91 -28.41
CA ARG A 155 -2.11 -19.72 -29.59
C ARG A 155 -1.03 -20.79 -29.68
#